data_6a2149bb3b290f6ec825654c99492494
#
_entry.id   6a2149bb3b290f6ec825654c99492494
#
_cell.length_a   1.000
_cell.length_b   1.000
_cell.length_c   1.000
_cell.angle_alpha   90.00
_cell.angle_beta   90.00
_cell.angle_gamma   90.00
#
_symmetry.space_group_name_H-M   'P 1'
#
loop_
_entity.id
_entity.type
_entity.pdbx_description
1 polymer ?
#
loop_
_entity_poly.entity_id
_entity_poly.type
_entity_poly.pdbx_seq_one_letter_code
_entity_poly.pdbx_strand_id
1 'polypeptide(L)'
;HEGPHSLNGRNTTVFQPGMIVTDEPGVYEAGQVGIRIENVLECYHKADNQYGTFLAFRPLTFVPIATSPVVSGVLTRDELDWLNAYHREVFEKLAPRLNEEERDWLAKKCAAIGA
;
A
#
# COMPACT_ATOMS: atom_id res chain seq x y z
N HIS A 1 -6.55 -9.78 11.03
CA HIS A 1 -7.48 -8.64 11.11
C HIS A 1 -8.41 -8.80 12.29
N GLU A 2 -8.29 -7.94 13.24
CA GLU A 2 -9.12 -7.93 14.45
C GLU A 2 -9.59 -6.52 14.75
N GLY A 3 -10.59 -6.42 15.60
CA GLY A 3 -11.09 -5.15 16.09
C GLY A 3 -12.42 -4.75 15.49
N PRO A 4 -13.02 -3.66 15.98
CA PRO A 4 -14.36 -3.28 15.57
C PRO A 4 -14.39 -2.64 14.18
N HIS A 5 -13.30 -2.07 13.69
CA HIS A 5 -13.22 -1.36 12.41
C HIS A 5 -12.62 -2.23 11.30
N SER A 6 -13.08 -2.03 10.09
CA SER A 6 -12.54 -2.68 8.89
C SER A 6 -12.90 -1.88 7.63
N LEU A 7 -12.14 -2.11 6.55
CA LEU A 7 -12.38 -1.48 5.25
C LEU A 7 -13.40 -2.30 4.45
N ASN A 8 -14.68 -2.15 4.75
CA ASN A 8 -15.76 -2.74 3.97
C ASN A 8 -17.07 -1.96 4.16
N GLY A 9 -17.97 -2.13 3.21
CA GLY A 9 -19.25 -1.41 3.20
C GLY A 9 -20.28 -1.88 4.24
N ARG A 10 -19.99 -2.94 4.99
CA ARG A 10 -20.88 -3.47 6.05
C ARG A 10 -20.50 -2.98 7.43
N ASN A 11 -19.28 -2.50 7.59
CA ASN A 11 -18.78 -2.03 8.87
C ASN A 11 -19.30 -0.62 9.16
N THR A 12 -19.84 -0.40 10.36
CA THR A 12 -20.40 0.88 10.80
C THR A 12 -19.51 1.62 11.79
N THR A 13 -18.37 1.02 12.17
CA THR A 13 -17.40 1.67 13.06
C THR A 13 -16.69 2.79 12.32
N VAL A 14 -16.83 4.00 12.83
CA VAL A 14 -16.22 5.20 12.24
C VAL A 14 -14.72 5.20 12.50
N PHE A 15 -13.92 5.39 11.46
CA PHE A 15 -12.46 5.54 11.61
C PHE A 15 -12.11 6.79 12.40
N GLN A 16 -11.09 6.66 13.23
CA GLN A 16 -10.50 7.77 14.00
C GLN A 16 -8.98 7.76 13.82
N PRO A 17 -8.32 8.92 13.93
CA PRO A 17 -6.86 8.98 13.87
C PRO A 17 -6.20 8.01 14.87
N GLY A 18 -5.16 7.31 14.42
CA GLY A 18 -4.46 6.29 15.20
C GLY A 18 -5.01 4.87 15.04
N MET A 19 -6.17 4.68 14.42
CA MET A 19 -6.67 3.34 14.12
C MET A 19 -5.83 2.66 13.05
N ILE A 20 -5.54 1.38 13.27
CA ILE A 20 -4.76 0.52 12.38
C ILE A 20 -5.71 -0.47 11.70
N VAL A 21 -5.53 -0.67 10.40
CA VAL A 21 -6.33 -1.60 9.61
C VAL A 21 -5.47 -2.20 8.51
N THR A 22 -5.82 -3.41 8.06
CA THR A 22 -5.23 -3.98 6.84
C THR A 22 -6.08 -3.64 5.62
N ASP A 23 -5.41 -3.35 4.51
CA ASP A 23 -6.00 -3.26 3.19
C ASP A 23 -5.45 -4.42 2.38
N GLU A 24 -6.29 -5.42 2.13
CA GLU A 24 -5.85 -6.73 1.62
C GLU A 24 -6.76 -7.31 0.53
N PRO A 25 -7.07 -6.54 -0.52
CA PRO A 25 -7.87 -7.06 -1.61
C PRO A 25 -7.19 -8.22 -2.31
N GLY A 26 -7.99 -9.19 -2.77
CA GLY A 26 -7.46 -10.35 -3.46
C GLY A 26 -8.46 -10.97 -4.42
N VAL A 27 -7.91 -11.73 -5.38
CA VAL A 27 -8.67 -12.53 -6.33
C VAL A 27 -8.22 -13.98 -6.18
N TYR A 28 -9.18 -14.87 -6.04
CA TYR A 28 -8.90 -16.30 -5.80
C TYR A 28 -9.75 -17.16 -6.73
N GLU A 29 -9.09 -17.95 -7.57
CA GLU A 29 -9.75 -18.91 -8.46
C GLU A 29 -9.37 -20.34 -8.04
N ALA A 30 -10.36 -21.11 -7.58
CA ALA A 30 -10.15 -22.44 -7.06
C ALA A 30 -9.40 -23.34 -8.07
N GLY A 31 -8.31 -23.97 -7.60
CA GLY A 31 -7.47 -24.85 -8.41
C GLY A 31 -6.61 -24.13 -9.47
N GLN A 32 -6.61 -22.81 -9.50
CA GLN A 32 -5.88 -22.03 -10.50
C GLN A 32 -4.89 -21.03 -9.87
N VAL A 33 -5.37 -19.96 -9.27
CA VAL A 33 -4.51 -18.88 -8.78
C VAL A 33 -5.15 -18.14 -7.61
N GLY A 34 -4.29 -17.61 -6.73
CA GLY A 34 -4.68 -16.63 -5.74
C GLY A 34 -3.67 -15.49 -5.75
N ILE A 35 -4.17 -14.26 -5.77
CA ILE A 35 -3.35 -13.05 -5.72
C ILE A 35 -3.93 -12.13 -4.65
N ARG A 36 -3.07 -11.67 -3.74
CA ARG A 36 -3.40 -10.65 -2.74
C ARG A 36 -2.30 -9.61 -2.69
N ILE A 37 -2.70 -8.36 -2.55
CA ILE A 37 -1.80 -7.26 -2.20
C ILE A 37 -2.27 -6.74 -0.86
N GLU A 38 -1.36 -6.66 0.11
CA GLU A 38 -1.73 -6.32 1.47
C GLU A 38 -0.76 -5.30 2.06
N ASN A 39 -1.31 -4.24 2.63
CA ASN A 39 -0.59 -3.29 3.47
C ASN A 39 -1.34 -3.09 4.78
N VAL A 40 -0.57 -2.84 5.84
CA VAL A 40 -1.10 -2.31 7.09
C VAL A 40 -1.14 -0.79 6.98
N LEU A 41 -2.27 -0.21 7.33
CA LEU A 41 -2.53 1.21 7.22
C LEU A 41 -2.82 1.83 8.59
N GLU A 42 -2.36 3.05 8.79
CA GLU A 42 -2.75 3.90 9.90
C GLU A 42 -3.68 5.01 9.40
N CYS A 43 -4.83 5.15 10.05
CA CYS A 43 -5.70 6.31 9.83
C CYS A 43 -5.07 7.54 10.48
N TYR A 44 -5.01 8.65 9.77
CA TYR A 44 -4.48 9.90 10.31
C TYR A 44 -5.32 11.11 9.89
N HIS A 45 -5.23 12.18 10.67
CA HIS A 45 -5.86 13.45 10.34
C HIS A 45 -5.10 14.12 9.20
N LYS A 46 -5.77 14.37 8.09
CA LYS A 46 -5.17 14.96 6.90
C LYS A 46 -5.32 16.47 6.84
N ALA A 47 -6.54 16.97 7.01
CA ALA A 47 -6.85 18.39 6.88
C ALA A 47 -8.20 18.75 7.49
N ASP A 48 -8.31 20.02 7.87
CA ASP A 48 -9.58 20.68 8.17
C ASP A 48 -9.83 21.80 7.17
N ASN A 49 -11.05 21.97 6.74
CA ASN A 49 -11.46 23.07 5.88
C ASN A 49 -12.95 23.39 6.11
N GLN A 50 -13.50 24.29 5.29
CA GLN A 50 -14.90 24.73 5.38
C GLN A 50 -15.92 23.59 5.20
N TYR A 51 -15.50 22.45 4.64
CA TYR A 51 -16.38 21.30 4.43
C TYR A 51 -16.27 20.24 5.53
N GLY A 52 -15.33 20.39 6.45
CA GLY A 52 -15.18 19.49 7.61
C GLY A 52 -13.75 19.03 7.86
N THR A 53 -13.67 17.98 8.67
CA THR A 53 -12.42 17.28 8.99
C THR A 53 -12.24 16.10 8.06
N PHE A 54 -11.05 15.98 7.46
CA PHE A 54 -10.71 14.91 6.53
C PHE A 54 -9.62 14.03 7.10
N LEU A 55 -9.84 12.72 7.01
CA LEU A 55 -8.89 11.69 7.40
C LEU A 55 -8.32 11.04 6.14
N ALA A 56 -7.18 10.39 6.29
CA ALA A 56 -6.55 9.59 5.24
C ALA A 56 -5.84 8.39 5.85
N PHE A 57 -5.32 7.52 5.01
CA PHE A 57 -4.52 6.37 5.42
C PHE A 57 -3.09 6.51 4.91
N ARG A 58 -2.15 6.04 5.73
CA ARG A 58 -0.74 5.92 5.33
C ARG A 58 -0.25 4.51 5.56
N PRO A 59 0.58 3.96 4.66
CA PRO A 59 1.15 2.63 4.85
C PRO A 59 2.10 2.57 6.04
N LEU A 60 2.01 1.48 6.79
CA LEU A 60 2.99 1.08 7.80
C LEU A 60 3.84 -0.10 7.32
N THR A 61 3.43 -0.76 6.24
CA THR A 61 4.19 -1.83 5.59
C THR A 61 5.18 -1.22 4.61
N PHE A 62 6.45 -1.60 4.74
CA PHE A 62 7.53 -1.17 3.84
C PHE A 62 8.19 -2.39 3.22
N VAL A 63 7.46 -3.05 2.34
CA VAL A 63 7.92 -4.22 1.57
C VAL A 63 7.59 -3.97 0.11
N PRO A 64 8.51 -4.27 -0.83
CA PRO A 64 8.21 -4.10 -2.26
C PRO A 64 7.01 -4.95 -2.69
N ILE A 65 6.11 -4.34 -3.42
CA ILE A 65 5.03 -5.06 -4.10
C ILE A 65 5.60 -5.65 -5.39
N ALA A 66 5.37 -6.94 -5.63
CA ALA A 66 5.85 -7.59 -6.84
C ALA A 66 5.22 -6.95 -8.09
N THR A 67 6.07 -6.47 -8.99
CA THR A 67 5.63 -5.78 -10.22
C THR A 67 5.59 -6.68 -11.45
N SER A 68 6.18 -7.88 -11.37
CA SER A 68 6.17 -8.83 -12.49
C SER A 68 4.76 -9.24 -12.98
N PRO A 69 3.74 -9.34 -12.09
CA PRO A 69 2.38 -9.64 -12.55
C PRO A 69 1.62 -8.43 -13.10
N VAL A 70 2.16 -7.22 -12.99
CA VAL A 70 1.48 -6.01 -13.46
C VAL A 70 1.41 -6.00 -14.98
N VAL A 71 0.19 -5.88 -15.51
CA VAL A 71 -0.04 -5.82 -16.95
C VAL A 71 0.13 -4.38 -17.42
N SER A 72 1.03 -4.17 -18.37
CA SER A 72 1.27 -2.84 -18.96
C SER A 72 -0.01 -2.25 -19.55
N GLY A 73 -0.24 -0.96 -19.28
CA GLY A 73 -1.37 -0.21 -19.79
C GLY A 73 -2.69 -0.42 -19.06
N VAL A 74 -2.74 -1.28 -18.02
CA VAL A 74 -3.96 -1.52 -17.24
C VAL A 74 -4.06 -0.53 -16.07
N LEU A 75 -2.96 -0.20 -15.43
CA LEU A 75 -2.95 0.80 -14.37
C LEU A 75 -3.22 2.20 -14.93
N THR A 76 -4.05 2.96 -14.23
CA THR A 76 -4.19 4.38 -14.49
C THR A 76 -2.89 5.12 -14.14
N ARG A 77 -2.76 6.35 -14.62
CA ARG A 77 -1.58 7.18 -14.30
C ARG A 77 -1.42 7.39 -12.80
N ASP A 78 -2.52 7.67 -12.11
CA ASP A 78 -2.50 7.91 -10.66
C ASP A 78 -2.11 6.65 -9.87
N GLU A 79 -2.60 5.48 -10.29
CA GLU A 79 -2.23 4.20 -9.67
C GLU A 79 -0.75 3.88 -9.88
N LEU A 80 -0.24 4.11 -11.10
CA LEU A 80 1.16 3.92 -11.42
C LEU A 80 2.06 4.86 -10.62
N ASP A 81 1.70 6.13 -10.54
CA ASP A 81 2.45 7.13 -9.79
C ASP A 81 2.45 6.80 -8.30
N TRP A 82 1.33 6.33 -7.76
CA TRP A 82 1.24 5.86 -6.38
C TRP A 82 2.17 4.68 -6.11
N LEU A 83 2.16 3.67 -6.98
CA LEU A 83 2.99 2.47 -6.82
C LEU A 83 4.48 2.81 -6.87
N ASN A 84 4.88 3.64 -7.82
CA ASN A 84 6.27 4.10 -7.93
C ASN A 84 6.70 4.96 -6.73
N ALA A 85 5.82 5.82 -6.22
CA ALA A 85 6.08 6.61 -5.02
C ALA A 85 6.20 5.73 -3.77
N TYR A 86 5.35 4.72 -3.64
CA TYR A 86 5.43 3.74 -2.57
C TYR A 86 6.78 2.99 -2.58
N HIS A 87 7.23 2.52 -3.74
CA HIS A 87 8.52 1.84 -3.86
C HIS A 87 9.70 2.77 -3.53
N ARG A 88 9.64 4.05 -3.91
CA ARG A 88 10.68 5.01 -3.51
C ARG A 88 10.74 5.16 -1.99
N GLU A 89 9.60 5.27 -1.33
CA GLU A 89 9.56 5.36 0.13
C GLU A 89 10.09 4.10 0.80
N VAL A 90 9.73 2.91 0.31
CA VAL A 90 10.28 1.64 0.79
C VAL A 90 11.80 1.64 0.70
N PHE A 91 12.36 2.02 -0.45
CA PHE A 91 13.80 2.07 -0.64
C PHE A 91 14.47 3.08 0.30
N GLU A 92 13.94 4.28 0.39
CA GLU A 92 14.50 5.35 1.25
C GLU A 92 14.54 4.95 2.72
N LYS A 93 13.51 4.25 3.21
CA LYS A 93 13.42 3.82 4.60
C LYS A 93 14.30 2.61 4.91
N LEU A 94 14.45 1.68 4.01
CA LEU A 94 15.14 0.41 4.26
C LEU A 94 16.61 0.42 3.82
N ALA A 95 16.95 1.09 2.73
CA ALA A 95 18.31 1.09 2.18
C ALA A 95 19.40 1.46 3.20
N PRO A 96 19.21 2.45 4.09
CA PRO A 96 20.23 2.79 5.10
C PRO A 96 20.51 1.70 6.12
N ARG A 97 19.66 0.68 6.21
CA ARG A 97 19.76 -0.44 7.17
C ARG A 97 20.33 -1.71 6.54
N LEU A 98 20.64 -1.66 5.25
CA LEU A 98 21.06 -2.81 4.44
C LEU A 98 22.54 -2.69 4.06
N ASN A 99 23.18 -3.84 3.83
CA ASN A 99 24.50 -3.87 3.21
C ASN A 99 24.39 -3.58 1.70
N GLU A 100 25.53 -3.50 1.00
CA GLU A 100 25.56 -3.14 -0.41
C GLU A 100 24.80 -4.13 -1.30
N GLU A 101 25.00 -5.44 -1.09
CA GLU A 101 24.33 -6.49 -1.86
C GLU A 101 22.80 -6.47 -1.65
N GLU A 102 22.38 -6.36 -0.41
CA GLU A 102 20.95 -6.27 -0.05
C GLU A 102 20.30 -4.99 -0.62
N ARG A 103 21.03 -3.88 -0.58
CA ARG A 103 20.57 -2.61 -1.12
C ARG A 103 20.42 -2.68 -2.65
N ASP A 104 21.35 -3.30 -3.35
CA ASP A 104 21.25 -3.49 -4.79
C ASP A 104 20.06 -4.36 -5.17
N TRP A 105 19.82 -5.42 -4.40
CA TRP A 105 18.62 -6.25 -4.56
C TRP A 105 17.33 -5.44 -4.34
N LEU A 106 17.27 -4.66 -3.26
CA LEU A 106 16.12 -3.84 -2.96
C LEU A 106 15.86 -2.78 -4.03
N ALA A 107 16.93 -2.16 -4.54
CA ALA A 107 16.84 -1.18 -5.63
C ALA A 107 16.14 -1.76 -6.86
N LYS A 108 16.46 -3.00 -7.22
CA LYS A 108 15.82 -3.71 -8.34
C LYS A 108 14.34 -3.97 -8.08
N LYS A 109 14.00 -4.36 -6.84
CA LYS A 109 12.60 -4.62 -6.45
C LYS A 109 11.76 -3.35 -6.35
N CYS A 110 12.38 -2.22 -6.06
CA CYS A 110 11.74 -0.91 -5.95
C CYS A 110 11.86 -0.06 -7.22
N ALA A 111 12.41 -0.60 -8.30
CA ALA A 111 12.56 0.13 -9.54
C ALA A 111 11.21 0.61 -10.08
N ALA A 112 11.18 1.84 -10.58
CA ALA A 112 9.99 2.39 -11.20
C ALA A 112 9.57 1.57 -12.42
N ILE A 113 8.27 1.38 -12.58
CA ILE A 113 7.70 0.76 -13.76
C ILE A 113 6.99 1.80 -14.63
N GLY A 114 6.99 1.57 -15.92
CA GLY A 114 6.28 2.40 -16.90
C GLY A 114 4.86 1.93 -17.16
N ALA A 115 4.14 2.73 -17.90
CA ALA A 115 2.78 2.42 -18.34
C ALA A 115 2.76 1.30 -19.40
#